data_d6564be38f1951ef080aec7704589fe5
#
_entry.id   d6564be38f1951ef080aec7704589fe5
#
_cell.length_a   1.000
_cell.length_b   1.000
_cell.length_c   1.000
_cell.angle_alpha   90.00
_cell.angle_beta   90.00
_cell.angle_gamma   90.00
#
_symmetry.space_group_name_H-M   'P 1'
#
loop_
_entity.id
_entity.type
_entity.pdbx_description
1 polymer ?
#
loop_
_entity_poly.entity_id
_entity_poly.type
_entity_poly.pdbx_seq_one_letter_code
_entity_poly.pdbx_strand_id
1 'polypeptide(L)' 'MELRRATLRSFDAGAYTASVQIVGSRSAYLDAVPVSRALPVGELVPGRDCVVVLFEPTDPTDSMVVGVH' A
#
# COMPACT_ATOMS: atom_id res chain seq x y z
N MET A 1 2.02 -2.72 15.44
CA MET A 1 1.80 -1.85 14.28
C MET A 1 3.14 -1.36 13.75
N GLU A 2 3.34 -1.43 12.45
CA GLU A 2 4.58 -1.03 11.81
C GLU A 2 4.26 -0.24 10.56
N LEU A 3 5.01 0.84 10.34
CA LEU A 3 4.91 1.62 9.11
C LEU A 3 6.05 1.22 8.17
N ARG A 4 5.72 0.96 6.91
CA ARG A 4 6.70 0.60 5.90
C ARG A 4 6.53 1.49 4.68
N ARG A 5 7.66 1.86 4.11
CA ARG A 5 7.67 2.57 2.85
C ARG A 5 7.53 1.57 1.71
N ALA A 6 6.72 1.91 0.72
CA ALA A 6 6.48 1.03 -0.41
C ALA A 6 6.32 1.83 -1.69
N THR A 7 6.40 1.14 -2.82
CA THR A 7 6.12 1.73 -4.13
C THR A 7 4.77 1.22 -4.60
N LEU A 8 3.88 2.13 -4.98
CA LEU A 8 2.58 1.79 -5.52
C LEU A 8 2.75 1.20 -6.91
N ARG A 9 2.25 -0.01 -7.12
CA ARG A 9 2.38 -0.70 -8.42
C ARG A 9 1.12 -0.61 -9.25
N SER A 10 -0.04 -0.70 -8.60
CA SER A 10 -1.33 -0.57 -9.27
C SER A 10 -2.39 -0.20 -8.24
N PHE A 11 -3.50 0.33 -8.72
CA PHE A 11 -4.61 0.72 -7.87
C PHE A 11 -5.93 0.37 -8.55
N ASP A 12 -6.82 -0.25 -7.79
CA ASP A 12 -8.18 -0.59 -8.22
C ASP A 12 -9.16 0.35 -7.53
N ALA A 13 -9.66 1.32 -8.26
CA ALA A 13 -10.60 2.31 -7.72
C ALA A 13 -11.95 1.68 -7.33
N GLY A 14 -12.36 0.62 -7.99
CA GLY A 14 -13.62 -0.04 -7.69
C GLY A 14 -13.62 -0.70 -6.32
N ALA A 15 -12.55 -1.39 -6.00
CA ALA A 15 -12.39 -2.06 -4.71
C ALA A 15 -11.67 -1.20 -3.67
N TYR A 16 -11.04 -0.14 -4.11
CA TYR A 16 -10.17 0.73 -3.29
C TYR A 16 -9.04 -0.07 -2.65
N THR A 17 -8.39 -0.89 -3.47
CA THR A 17 -7.23 -1.70 -3.09
C THR A 17 -6.08 -1.41 -4.02
N ALA A 18 -4.87 -1.75 -3.58
CA ALA A 18 -3.67 -1.49 -4.35
C ALA A 18 -2.69 -2.65 -4.23
N SER A 19 -1.83 -2.77 -5.23
CA SER A 19 -0.67 -3.65 -5.17
C SER A 19 0.55 -2.79 -4.91
N VAL A 20 1.34 -3.15 -3.91
CA VAL A 20 2.50 -2.39 -3.48
C VAL A 20 3.70 -3.29 -3.32
N GLN A 21 4.88 -2.72 -3.50
CA GLN A 21 6.14 -3.41 -3.23
C GLN A 21 6.86 -2.69 -2.10
N ILE A 22 7.15 -3.41 -1.02
CA ILE A 22 7.83 -2.85 0.14
C ILE A 22 9.27 -2.52 -0.23
N VAL A 23 9.70 -1.30 0.08
CA VAL A 23 11.05 -0.86 -0.20
C VAL A 23 12.04 -1.63 0.69
N GLY A 24 13.13 -2.08 0.09
CA GLY A 24 14.17 -2.80 0.80
C GLY A 24 13.96 -4.30 0.89
N SER A 25 12.86 -4.82 0.33
CA SER A 25 12.59 -6.25 0.34
C SER A 25 12.15 -6.70 -1.04
N ARG A 26 12.92 -7.59 -1.66
CA ARG A 26 12.63 -8.06 -3.01
C ARG A 26 11.37 -8.94 -3.07
N SER A 27 11.08 -9.64 -1.98
CA SER A 27 9.97 -10.58 -1.94
C SER A 27 8.72 -10.01 -1.33
N ALA A 28 8.76 -8.79 -0.81
CA ALA A 28 7.62 -8.19 -0.13
C ALA A 28 6.74 -7.44 -1.13
N TYR A 29 6.02 -8.19 -1.93
CA TYR A 29 5.01 -7.67 -2.84
C TYR A 29 3.65 -8.01 -2.26
N LEU A 30 2.85 -6.99 -1.95
CA LEU A 30 1.53 -7.16 -1.36
C LEU A 30 0.47 -6.82 -2.40
N ASP A 31 -0.51 -7.72 -2.55
CA ASP A 31 -1.59 -7.55 -3.50
C ASP A 31 -2.90 -7.31 -2.76
N ALA A 32 -3.81 -6.57 -3.40
CA ALA A 32 -5.14 -6.28 -2.84
C ALA A 32 -5.08 -5.65 -1.45
N VAL A 33 -4.10 -4.76 -1.22
CA VAL A 33 -3.97 -4.05 0.05
C VAL A 33 -5.03 -2.96 0.12
N PRO A 34 -5.86 -2.92 1.16
CA PRO A 34 -6.84 -1.85 1.30
C PRO A 34 -6.17 -0.48 1.34
N VAL A 35 -6.81 0.49 0.70
CA VAL A 35 -6.32 1.87 0.66
C VAL A 35 -7.26 2.73 1.50
N SER A 36 -6.69 3.62 2.31
CA SER A 36 -7.50 4.55 3.08
C SER A 36 -8.38 5.38 2.15
N ARG A 37 -9.67 5.42 2.42
CA ARG A 37 -10.61 6.19 1.61
C ARG A 37 -10.45 7.69 1.77
N ALA A 38 -9.61 8.13 2.70
CA ALA A 38 -9.21 9.52 2.82
C ALA A 38 -8.25 9.95 1.70
N LEU A 39 -7.62 8.99 1.00
CA LEU A 39 -6.71 9.29 -0.10
C LEU A 39 -7.51 9.43 -1.40
N PRO A 40 -7.40 10.57 -2.10
CA PRO A 40 -8.13 10.76 -3.36
C PRO A 40 -7.54 9.89 -4.48
N VAL A 41 -8.41 9.43 -5.37
CA VAL A 41 -8.02 8.57 -6.48
C VAL A 41 -6.91 9.21 -7.34
N GLY A 42 -6.96 10.54 -7.53
CA GLY A 42 -5.99 11.24 -8.35
C GLY A 42 -4.57 11.20 -7.81
N GLU A 43 -4.40 10.90 -6.53
CA GLU A 43 -3.08 10.77 -5.90
C GLU A 43 -2.53 9.35 -5.96
N LEU A 44 -3.35 8.38 -6.30
CA LEU A 44 -2.99 6.97 -6.30
C LEU A 44 -2.45 6.57 -7.68
N VAL A 45 -1.31 7.13 -8.03
CA VAL A 45 -0.68 6.96 -9.34
C VAL A 45 0.42 5.89 -9.22
N PRO A 46 0.41 4.85 -10.09
CA PRO A 46 1.47 3.85 -10.06
C PRO A 46 2.85 4.47 -10.22
N GLY A 47 3.80 3.96 -9.46
CA GLY A 47 5.17 4.45 -9.43
C GLY A 47 5.46 5.42 -8.31
N ARG A 48 4.44 5.92 -7.61
CA ARG A 48 4.64 6.83 -6.48
C ARG A 48 4.99 6.05 -5.23
N ASP A 49 5.73 6.70 -4.34
CA ASP A 49 6.01 6.15 -3.02
C ASP A 49 4.75 6.24 -2.17
N CYS A 50 4.55 5.22 -1.34
CA CYS A 50 3.43 5.20 -0.42
C CYS A 50 3.88 4.67 0.94
N VAL A 51 3.03 4.87 1.95
CA VAL A 51 3.25 4.37 3.29
C VAL A 51 2.17 3.34 3.57
N VAL A 52 2.61 2.15 3.99
CA VAL A 52 1.73 1.05 4.34
C VAL A 52 1.86 0.81 5.84
N VAL A 53 0.73 0.76 6.54
CA VAL A 53 0.72 0.32 7.93
C VAL A 53 0.46 -1.18 7.97
N LEU A 54 1.31 -1.90 8.69
CA LEU A 54 1.11 -3.31 8.99
C LEU A 54 0.56 -3.37 10.42
N PHE A 55 -0.73 -3.68 10.54
CA PHE A 55 -1.37 -3.72 11.86
C PHE A 55 -0.79 -4.84 12.71
N GLU A 56 -0.51 -5.97 12.05
CA GLU A 56 0.19 -7.09 12.66
C GLU A 56 1.43 -7.39 11.82
N PRO A 57 2.65 -7.05 12.31
CA PRO A 57 3.86 -7.19 11.48
C PRO A 57 4.15 -8.61 11.00
N THR A 58 3.60 -9.61 11.68
CA THR A 58 3.79 -11.00 11.26
C THR A 58 2.76 -11.45 10.23
N ASP A 59 1.76 -10.62 9.93
CA ASP A 59 0.72 -10.93 8.95
C ASP A 59 0.62 -9.77 7.95
N PRO A 60 1.36 -9.84 6.82
CA PRO A 60 1.33 -8.76 5.83
C PRO A 60 -0.01 -8.56 5.15
N THR A 61 -0.95 -9.51 5.28
CA THR A 61 -2.29 -9.33 4.73
C THR A 61 -3.15 -8.39 5.59
N ASP A 62 -2.76 -8.14 6.83
CA ASP A 62 -3.44 -7.21 7.72
C ASP A 62 -2.75 -5.85 7.63
N SER A 63 -3.01 -5.14 6.53
CA SER A 63 -2.30 -3.92 6.18
C SER A 63 -3.23 -2.93 5.47
N MET A 64 -2.79 -1.68 5.40
CA MET A 64 -3.53 -0.62 4.71
C MET A 64 -2.56 0.44 4.19
N VAL A 65 -2.81 0.94 2.99
CA VAL A 65 -2.10 2.11 2.47
C VAL A 65 -2.70 3.36 3.10
N VAL A 66 -1.89 4.13 3.81
CA VAL A 66 -2.37 5.29 4.57
C VAL A 66 -1.81 6.61 4.07
N GLY A 67 -0.88 6.60 3.12
CA GLY A 67 -0.33 7.82 2.55
C GLY A 67 0.36 7.56 1.23
N VAL A 68 0.45 8.61 0.41
CA VAL A 68 1.20 8.60 -0.85
C VAL A 68 2.04 9.86 -0.93
N HIS A 69 3.16 9.77 -1.64
CA HIS A 69 4.10 10.88 -1.76
C HIS A 69 4.34 11.26 -3.20
#